data_5ab5b982735e75e4c3ed691a9a267cc6
#
_entry.id   5ab5b982735e75e4c3ed691a9a267cc6
#
_cell.length_a   1.000
_cell.length_b   1.000
_cell.length_c   1.000
_cell.angle_alpha   90.00
_cell.angle_beta   90.00
_cell.angle_gamma   90.00
#
_symmetry.space_group_name_H-M   'P 1'
#
loop_
_entity.id
_entity.type
_entity.pdbx_description
1 polymer ?
#
loop_
_entity_poly.entity_id
_entity_poly.type
_entity_poly.pdbx_seq_one_letter_code
_entity_poly.pdbx_strand_id
1 'polypeptide(L)'
;SQIEPPPNFGVEFHRPFRRWSWRMKLGLGLYRHQLNAEHYRFAKQCGCTHLVIHLVDYFRSSRNNQPGDQPVGDDTGWGLAGDPDKLWTFEELATIKKEINAHGLELEAVENFDPAHWHDVLLDGPKKIQQIENLKTIIRNVGRAGIPIFGYNFSIAGVAGRVKGKFARGDAEAVGMDGPLDKPLPNGMVWNMVYNKNAAPGNVPSATPEQLWSRLRFFLDELVPVAEEAGVTLAAHPDDPPLEFVRAQPRLVWQPQLFQKLVDLKPSPRNALEFCVGTIAEMKDGDVYDAVETYSRQNKIAYVHLRNVRGKAPFYKETFIDDGDVDVLRVLRFLQKNQFTGVLIPDHAPQMSCAAPWHAGMAYALGFLRAGLKTLEER
;
A
#
# COMPACT_ATOMS: atom_id res chain seq x y z
N SER A 1 12.19 55.99 50.41
CA SER A 1 12.33 54.56 50.06
C SER A 1 11.98 54.43 48.57
N GLN A 2 13.02 54.32 47.78
CA GLN A 2 12.93 53.99 46.36
C GLN A 2 12.87 52.46 46.23
N ILE A 3 11.84 51.98 45.56
CA ILE A 3 11.69 50.56 45.24
C ILE A 3 12.38 50.34 43.88
N GLU A 4 13.48 49.56 43.87
CA GLU A 4 14.12 49.12 42.62
C GLU A 4 13.21 48.15 41.85
N PRO A 5 13.15 48.24 40.52
CA PRO A 5 12.43 47.28 39.70
C PRO A 5 13.13 45.93 39.64
N PRO A 6 12.42 44.81 39.55
CA PRO A 6 13.03 43.47 39.51
C PRO A 6 13.87 43.28 38.23
N PRO A 7 14.89 42.40 38.27
CA PRO A 7 15.78 42.18 37.16
C PRO A 7 15.05 41.52 35.99
N ASN A 8 15.25 42.07 34.80
CA ASN A 8 14.72 41.64 33.54
C ASN A 8 15.42 40.31 33.12
N PHE A 9 14.78 39.18 33.32
CA PHE A 9 15.24 37.92 32.78
C PHE A 9 14.92 37.90 31.27
N GLY A 10 15.78 38.49 30.48
CA GLY A 10 15.78 38.36 29.04
C GLY A 10 16.06 36.92 28.63
N VAL A 11 15.04 36.09 28.50
CA VAL A 11 15.17 34.81 27.85
C VAL A 11 15.17 35.05 26.35
N GLU A 12 16.37 35.19 25.78
CA GLU A 12 16.54 35.17 24.33
C GLU A 12 16.17 33.80 23.79
N PHE A 13 14.93 33.62 23.39
CA PHE A 13 14.51 32.50 22.54
C PHE A 13 14.86 32.80 21.07
N HIS A 14 16.14 32.95 20.77
CA HIS A 14 16.64 32.92 19.40
C HIS A 14 17.44 31.64 19.16
N ARG A 15 16.77 30.49 19.15
CA ARG A 15 17.20 29.40 18.28
C ARG A 15 16.39 29.52 17.00
N PRO A 16 17.04 29.72 15.84
CA PRO A 16 16.31 29.66 14.57
C PRO A 16 15.68 28.28 14.51
N PHE A 17 14.37 28.23 14.29
CA PHE A 17 13.71 26.98 13.92
C PHE A 17 14.48 26.44 12.72
N ARG A 18 15.37 25.47 12.95
CA ARG A 18 15.94 24.68 11.87
C ARG A 18 14.71 24.11 11.17
N ARG A 19 14.52 24.46 9.90
CA ARG A 19 13.59 23.79 9.02
C ARG A 19 13.97 22.33 9.05
N TRP A 20 13.22 21.54 9.81
CA TRP A 20 13.39 20.11 9.92
C TRP A 20 13.05 19.53 8.54
N SER A 21 14.04 19.27 7.72
CA SER A 21 13.87 18.47 6.53
C SER A 21 13.80 17.01 6.98
N TRP A 22 12.60 16.52 7.27
CA TRP A 22 12.37 15.10 7.47
C TRP A 22 12.92 14.37 6.25
N ARG A 23 13.85 13.44 6.46
CA ARG A 23 14.34 12.61 5.36
C ARG A 23 13.25 11.64 4.92
N MET A 24 12.57 10.99 5.89
CA MET A 24 11.39 10.16 5.64
C MET A 24 10.12 10.99 5.78
N LYS A 25 9.14 10.73 4.93
CA LYS A 25 7.87 11.44 4.85
C LYS A 25 6.79 10.63 5.57
N LEU A 26 5.95 11.29 6.37
CA LEU A 26 4.77 10.67 6.98
C LEU A 26 3.57 10.87 6.08
N GLY A 27 2.89 9.79 5.74
CA GLY A 27 1.71 9.81 4.90
C GLY A 27 0.55 8.99 5.45
N LEU A 28 -0.57 9.06 4.75
CA LEU A 28 -1.77 8.26 5.00
C LEU A 28 -2.27 7.66 3.70
N GLY A 29 -2.65 6.38 3.73
CA GLY A 29 -3.36 5.71 2.65
C GLY A 29 -4.86 6.03 2.72
N LEU A 30 -5.48 6.39 1.59
CA LEU A 30 -6.91 6.66 1.49
C LEU A 30 -7.55 5.85 0.37
N TYR A 31 -8.66 5.21 0.66
CA TYR A 31 -9.50 4.55 -0.34
C TYR A 31 -10.34 5.56 -1.12
N ARG A 32 -10.86 5.14 -2.28
CA ARG A 32 -11.63 6.03 -3.16
C ARG A 32 -12.76 6.80 -2.45
N HIS A 33 -13.51 6.14 -1.59
CA HIS A 33 -14.61 6.77 -0.83
C HIS A 33 -14.14 7.78 0.23
N GLN A 34 -12.86 7.77 0.57
CA GLN A 34 -12.23 8.68 1.54
C GLN A 34 -11.56 9.88 0.88
N LEU A 35 -11.59 10.00 -0.46
CA LEU A 35 -10.99 11.14 -1.17
C LEU A 35 -11.89 12.37 -1.06
N ASN A 36 -11.80 13.07 0.07
CA ASN A 36 -12.58 14.26 0.39
C ASN A 36 -11.88 15.15 1.43
N ALA A 37 -12.37 16.37 1.55
CA ALA A 37 -11.79 17.40 2.42
C ALA A 37 -11.71 17.01 3.91
N GLU A 38 -12.62 16.16 4.41
CA GLU A 38 -12.61 15.68 5.80
C GLU A 38 -11.38 14.83 6.07
N HIS A 39 -11.13 13.83 5.22
CA HIS A 39 -9.99 12.92 5.35
C HIS A 39 -8.65 13.64 5.06
N TYR A 40 -8.63 14.60 4.13
CA TYR A 40 -7.41 15.41 3.89
C TYR A 40 -7.06 16.25 5.11
N ARG A 41 -8.06 16.92 5.75
CA ARG A 41 -7.84 17.64 7.01
C ARG A 41 -7.39 16.73 8.13
N PHE A 42 -8.01 15.56 8.27
CA PHE A 42 -7.62 14.56 9.26
C PHE A 42 -6.15 14.15 9.09
N ALA A 43 -5.72 13.79 7.88
CA ALA A 43 -4.32 13.45 7.59
C ALA A 43 -3.39 14.60 8.01
N LYS A 44 -3.74 15.84 7.64
CA LYS A 44 -2.94 17.01 8.01
C LYS A 44 -2.88 17.23 9.52
N GLN A 45 -3.99 17.07 10.24
CA GLN A 45 -4.07 17.17 11.70
C GLN A 45 -3.21 16.12 12.40
N CYS A 46 -3.13 14.91 11.86
CA CYS A 46 -2.23 13.85 12.35
C CYS A 46 -0.76 14.10 12.01
N GLY A 47 -0.44 15.16 11.26
CA GLY A 47 0.91 15.57 10.91
C GLY A 47 1.45 14.92 9.65
N CYS A 48 0.60 14.33 8.82
CA CYS A 48 0.99 13.86 7.49
C CYS A 48 1.40 15.01 6.59
N THR A 49 2.30 14.72 5.68
CA THR A 49 2.74 15.62 4.60
C THR A 49 2.36 15.08 3.23
N HIS A 50 2.09 13.78 3.14
CA HIS A 50 1.82 13.07 1.89
C HIS A 50 0.61 12.17 1.99
N LEU A 51 0.02 11.83 0.84
CA LEU A 51 -1.03 10.82 0.72
C LEU A 51 -0.63 9.77 -0.33
N VAL A 52 -1.07 8.54 -0.09
CA VAL A 52 -1.15 7.45 -1.06
C VAL A 52 -2.63 7.14 -1.27
N ILE A 53 -3.09 7.02 -2.51
CA ILE A 53 -4.52 6.89 -2.78
C ILE A 53 -4.85 5.66 -3.60
N HIS A 54 -6.02 5.09 -3.36
CA HIS A 54 -6.62 4.06 -4.19
C HIS A 54 -7.75 4.67 -5.05
N LEU A 55 -7.66 4.46 -6.35
CA LEU A 55 -8.73 4.86 -7.29
C LEU A 55 -9.68 3.70 -7.61
N VAL A 56 -9.25 2.48 -7.30
CA VAL A 56 -10.11 1.29 -7.38
C VAL A 56 -11.19 1.38 -6.31
N ASP A 57 -12.44 1.12 -6.70
CA ASP A 57 -13.56 1.01 -5.76
C ASP A 57 -13.77 -0.45 -5.37
N TYR A 58 -13.08 -0.88 -4.31
CA TYR A 58 -13.14 -2.25 -3.80
C TYR A 58 -14.50 -2.65 -3.21
N PHE A 59 -15.39 -1.69 -3.01
CA PHE A 59 -16.69 -1.90 -2.34
C PHE A 59 -17.87 -1.82 -3.31
N ARG A 60 -17.63 -1.57 -4.59
CA ARG A 60 -18.68 -1.40 -5.60
C ARG A 60 -19.56 -2.64 -5.70
N SER A 61 -20.85 -2.47 -5.41
CA SER A 61 -21.86 -3.53 -5.49
C SER A 61 -21.49 -4.83 -4.75
N SER A 62 -20.66 -4.71 -3.72
CA SER A 62 -20.34 -5.84 -2.85
C SER A 62 -21.55 -6.24 -2.02
N ARG A 63 -21.74 -7.55 -1.85
CA ARG A 63 -22.79 -8.10 -0.96
C ARG A 63 -22.33 -8.18 0.48
N ASN A 64 -21.06 -8.53 0.68
CA ASN A 64 -20.50 -8.91 1.98
C ASN A 64 -19.35 -8.00 2.43
N ASN A 65 -19.02 -6.98 1.64
CA ASN A 65 -17.93 -6.06 1.92
C ASN A 65 -18.47 -4.62 1.91
N GLN A 66 -18.50 -3.99 3.06
CA GLN A 66 -18.99 -2.63 3.25
C GLN A 66 -17.82 -1.64 3.26
N PRO A 67 -18.01 -0.39 2.84
CA PRO A 67 -16.98 0.64 2.94
C PRO A 67 -16.42 0.74 4.35
N GLY A 68 -15.08 0.71 4.44
CA GLY A 68 -14.35 0.73 5.70
C GLY A 68 -12.88 1.07 5.48
N ASP A 69 -12.04 0.67 6.42
CA ASP A 69 -10.60 0.90 6.33
C ASP A 69 -9.89 -0.05 5.37
N GLN A 70 -10.35 -1.30 5.30
CA GLN A 70 -9.84 -2.26 4.33
C GLN A 70 -10.94 -3.21 3.85
N PRO A 71 -10.87 -3.67 2.60
CA PRO A 71 -11.83 -4.63 2.08
C PRO A 71 -11.55 -6.01 2.64
N VAL A 72 -12.61 -6.65 3.14
CA VAL A 72 -12.64 -8.04 3.56
C VAL A 72 -13.91 -8.65 2.98
N GLY A 73 -13.79 -9.52 2.02
CA GLY A 73 -14.89 -10.25 1.42
C GLY A 73 -14.86 -11.72 1.79
N ASP A 74 -15.90 -12.43 1.40
CA ASP A 74 -15.89 -13.89 1.37
C ASP A 74 -15.27 -14.40 0.05
N ASP A 75 -15.48 -15.67 -0.26
CA ASP A 75 -14.99 -16.30 -1.47
C ASP A 75 -15.64 -15.79 -2.77
N THR A 76 -16.66 -14.92 -2.68
CA THR A 76 -17.25 -14.20 -3.83
C THR A 76 -16.49 -12.91 -4.19
N GLY A 77 -15.48 -12.55 -3.39
CA GLY A 77 -14.60 -11.40 -3.63
C GLY A 77 -15.07 -10.11 -2.97
N TRP A 78 -14.39 -9.02 -3.31
CA TRP A 78 -14.63 -7.72 -2.68
C TRP A 78 -15.80 -6.96 -3.30
N GLY A 79 -15.93 -6.99 -4.62
CA GLY A 79 -16.95 -6.24 -5.34
C GLY A 79 -16.71 -6.30 -6.84
N LEU A 80 -17.41 -5.41 -7.57
CA LEU A 80 -17.29 -5.32 -9.02
C LEU A 80 -16.13 -4.40 -9.40
N ALA A 81 -15.34 -4.83 -10.39
CA ALA A 81 -14.37 -3.99 -11.06
C ALA A 81 -15.05 -2.78 -11.75
N GLY A 82 -14.25 -1.81 -12.15
CA GLY A 82 -14.68 -0.60 -12.79
C GLY A 82 -15.24 -0.80 -14.20
N ASP A 83 -15.37 0.32 -14.90
CA ASP A 83 -15.76 0.33 -16.30
C ASP A 83 -14.50 0.15 -17.18
N PRO A 84 -14.40 -0.89 -18.00
CA PRO A 84 -13.23 -1.14 -18.83
C PRO A 84 -12.95 -0.04 -19.86
N ASP A 85 -13.96 0.75 -20.22
CA ASP A 85 -13.84 1.83 -21.20
C ASP A 85 -13.49 3.19 -20.56
N LYS A 86 -13.40 3.26 -19.23
CA LYS A 86 -13.10 4.48 -18.48
C LYS A 86 -11.76 4.39 -17.77
N LEU A 87 -10.70 4.73 -18.48
CA LEU A 87 -9.37 4.88 -17.87
C LEU A 87 -9.31 6.16 -17.05
N TRP A 88 -8.46 6.18 -16.03
CA TRP A 88 -8.19 7.39 -15.25
C TRP A 88 -7.49 8.43 -16.13
N THR A 89 -8.13 9.58 -16.29
CA THR A 89 -7.64 10.65 -17.16
C THR A 89 -6.66 11.56 -16.43
N PHE A 90 -5.88 12.30 -17.21
CA PHE A 90 -5.02 13.35 -16.66
C PHE A 90 -5.82 14.38 -15.86
N GLU A 91 -6.98 14.79 -16.37
CA GLU A 91 -7.86 15.79 -15.75
C GLU A 91 -8.39 15.31 -14.40
N GLU A 92 -8.80 14.04 -14.28
CA GLU A 92 -9.22 13.43 -13.01
C GLU A 92 -8.06 13.43 -12.00
N LEU A 93 -6.90 12.94 -12.39
CA LEU A 93 -5.70 12.85 -11.53
C LEU A 93 -5.21 14.24 -11.10
N ALA A 94 -5.18 15.20 -12.02
CA ALA A 94 -4.77 16.58 -11.73
C ALA A 94 -5.75 17.27 -10.78
N THR A 95 -7.05 17.00 -10.91
CA THR A 95 -8.08 17.54 -10.02
C THR A 95 -7.90 16.99 -8.60
N ILE A 96 -7.75 15.68 -8.44
CA ILE A 96 -7.52 15.04 -7.14
C ILE A 96 -6.24 15.61 -6.50
N LYS A 97 -5.15 15.69 -7.25
CA LYS A 97 -3.89 16.25 -6.74
C LYS A 97 -4.04 17.70 -6.29
N LYS A 98 -4.74 18.52 -7.07
CA LYS A 98 -5.00 19.93 -6.72
C LYS A 98 -5.80 20.05 -5.42
N GLU A 99 -6.82 19.22 -5.22
CA GLU A 99 -7.61 19.20 -3.99
C GLU A 99 -6.75 18.78 -2.78
N ILE A 100 -5.91 17.76 -2.92
CA ILE A 100 -4.96 17.32 -1.89
C ILE A 100 -3.98 18.45 -1.54
N ASN A 101 -3.39 19.09 -2.56
CA ASN A 101 -2.43 20.18 -2.38
C ASN A 101 -3.07 21.41 -1.71
N ALA A 102 -4.36 21.70 -1.96
CA ALA A 102 -5.09 22.76 -1.30
C ALA A 102 -5.20 22.58 0.23
N HIS A 103 -5.02 21.34 0.72
CA HIS A 103 -4.97 21.02 2.15
C HIS A 103 -3.54 20.97 2.70
N GLY A 104 -2.53 21.39 1.92
CA GLY A 104 -1.12 21.40 2.32
C GLY A 104 -0.51 20.00 2.40
N LEU A 105 -1.00 19.07 1.58
CA LEU A 105 -0.52 17.69 1.43
C LEU A 105 -0.02 17.49 0.00
N GLU A 106 0.89 16.52 -0.20
CA GLU A 106 1.35 16.09 -1.51
C GLU A 106 0.79 14.70 -1.84
N LEU A 107 0.42 14.48 -3.10
CA LEU A 107 0.05 13.16 -3.60
C LEU A 107 1.30 12.41 -4.07
N GLU A 108 1.70 11.37 -3.31
CA GLU A 108 2.92 10.62 -3.59
C GLU A 108 2.68 9.42 -4.51
N ALA A 109 1.60 8.69 -4.32
CA ALA A 109 1.34 7.48 -5.09
C ALA A 109 -0.14 7.26 -5.36
N VAL A 110 -0.41 6.61 -6.49
CA VAL A 110 -1.66 5.87 -6.75
C VAL A 110 -1.35 4.39 -6.62
N GLU A 111 -2.23 3.66 -5.95
CA GLU A 111 -2.04 2.25 -5.63
C GLU A 111 -3.09 1.38 -6.29
N ASN A 112 -2.62 0.38 -7.00
CA ASN A 112 -3.35 -0.66 -7.73
C ASN A 112 -4.08 -0.19 -9.00
N PHE A 113 -3.98 -1.03 -10.03
CA PHE A 113 -4.81 -0.94 -11.24
C PHE A 113 -6.19 -1.55 -10.98
N ASP A 114 -7.23 -0.97 -11.60
CA ASP A 114 -8.56 -1.59 -11.60
C ASP A 114 -8.53 -2.88 -12.45
N PRO A 115 -9.03 -4.01 -11.94
CA PRO A 115 -9.09 -5.26 -12.69
C PRO A 115 -9.78 -5.16 -14.05
N ALA A 116 -10.69 -4.23 -14.22
CA ALA A 116 -11.33 -3.96 -15.51
C ALA A 116 -10.32 -3.58 -16.61
N HIS A 117 -9.21 -2.96 -16.23
CA HIS A 117 -8.22 -2.43 -17.18
C HIS A 117 -7.09 -3.41 -17.49
N TRP A 118 -6.92 -4.52 -16.74
CA TRP A 118 -5.75 -5.39 -16.90
C TRP A 118 -5.95 -6.88 -16.56
N HIS A 119 -7.20 -7.35 -16.39
CA HIS A 119 -7.45 -8.76 -16.05
C HIS A 119 -6.79 -9.74 -17.03
N ASP A 120 -6.81 -9.46 -18.32
CA ASP A 120 -6.20 -10.32 -19.33
C ASP A 120 -4.66 -10.23 -19.37
N VAL A 121 -4.06 -9.17 -18.83
CA VAL A 121 -2.62 -9.13 -18.59
C VAL A 121 -2.22 -10.16 -17.52
N LEU A 122 -3.02 -10.27 -16.47
CA LEU A 122 -2.83 -11.26 -15.40
C LEU A 122 -3.14 -12.68 -15.86
N LEU A 123 -4.21 -12.85 -16.64
CA LEU A 123 -4.72 -14.15 -17.08
C LEU A 123 -4.09 -14.67 -18.38
N ASP A 124 -3.27 -13.88 -19.08
CA ASP A 124 -2.77 -14.15 -20.42
C ASP A 124 -3.90 -14.29 -21.46
N GLY A 125 -4.94 -13.47 -21.28
CA GLY A 125 -6.16 -13.52 -22.07
C GLY A 125 -6.08 -12.74 -23.40
N PRO A 126 -7.16 -12.77 -24.21
CA PRO A 126 -7.16 -12.23 -25.56
C PRO A 126 -7.03 -10.70 -25.63
N LYS A 127 -7.39 -9.98 -24.57
CA LYS A 127 -7.31 -8.51 -24.50
C LYS A 127 -5.97 -8.00 -23.95
N LYS A 128 -5.01 -8.87 -23.62
CA LYS A 128 -3.78 -8.47 -22.89
C LYS A 128 -3.02 -7.34 -23.60
N ILE A 129 -2.93 -7.36 -24.94
CA ILE A 129 -2.22 -6.31 -25.69
C ILE A 129 -2.95 -4.98 -25.57
N GLN A 130 -4.27 -4.97 -25.77
CA GLN A 130 -5.07 -3.76 -25.58
C GLN A 130 -5.00 -3.24 -24.16
N GLN A 131 -5.01 -4.12 -23.18
CA GLN A 131 -4.93 -3.74 -21.77
C GLN A 131 -3.55 -3.23 -21.38
N ILE A 132 -2.46 -3.74 -21.94
CA ILE A 132 -1.12 -3.16 -21.78
C ILE A 132 -1.10 -1.71 -22.30
N GLU A 133 -1.71 -1.41 -23.45
CA GLU A 133 -1.80 -0.02 -23.94
C GLU A 133 -2.64 0.87 -23.03
N ASN A 134 -3.71 0.32 -22.43
CA ASN A 134 -4.49 1.02 -21.39
C ASN A 134 -3.62 1.37 -20.19
N LEU A 135 -2.83 0.41 -19.68
CA LEU A 135 -1.93 0.66 -18.55
C LEU A 135 -0.85 1.69 -18.88
N LYS A 136 -0.26 1.64 -20.10
CA LYS A 136 0.68 2.66 -20.58
C LYS A 136 0.05 4.05 -20.57
N THR A 137 -1.20 4.15 -21.01
CA THR A 137 -1.97 5.40 -20.97
C THR A 137 -2.16 5.92 -19.55
N ILE A 138 -2.55 5.04 -18.62
CA ILE A 138 -2.70 5.39 -17.20
C ILE A 138 -1.37 5.90 -16.63
N ILE A 139 -0.25 5.20 -16.86
CA ILE A 139 1.07 5.60 -16.35
C ILE A 139 1.51 6.96 -16.91
N ARG A 140 1.28 7.22 -18.20
CA ARG A 140 1.55 8.55 -18.79
C ARG A 140 0.70 9.64 -18.14
N ASN A 141 -0.59 9.37 -17.88
CA ASN A 141 -1.48 10.33 -17.21
C ASN A 141 -1.03 10.60 -15.77
N VAL A 142 -0.60 9.58 -15.03
CA VAL A 142 -0.04 9.69 -13.68
C VAL A 142 1.21 10.59 -13.70
N GLY A 143 2.14 10.34 -14.62
CA GLY A 143 3.35 11.16 -14.79
C GLY A 143 3.04 12.61 -15.17
N ARG A 144 2.12 12.84 -16.14
CA ARG A 144 1.66 14.19 -16.51
C ARG A 144 1.03 14.94 -15.35
N ALA A 145 0.31 14.26 -14.48
CA ALA A 145 -0.24 14.85 -13.24
C ALA A 145 0.84 15.12 -12.17
N GLY A 146 2.08 14.72 -12.42
CA GLY A 146 3.20 14.91 -11.49
C GLY A 146 3.08 14.01 -10.25
N ILE A 147 2.51 12.82 -10.38
CA ILE A 147 2.44 11.82 -9.32
C ILE A 147 3.63 10.87 -9.52
N PRO A 148 4.56 10.75 -8.56
CA PRO A 148 5.85 10.11 -8.81
C PRO A 148 5.83 8.58 -8.74
N ILE A 149 4.82 7.96 -8.12
CA ILE A 149 4.79 6.52 -7.86
C ILE A 149 3.45 5.91 -8.25
N PHE A 150 3.51 4.71 -8.83
CA PHE A 150 2.36 3.85 -9.06
C PHE A 150 2.61 2.48 -8.44
N GLY A 151 1.87 2.16 -7.36
CA GLY A 151 1.92 0.86 -6.69
C GLY A 151 1.09 -0.19 -7.42
N TYR A 152 1.52 -1.44 -7.42
CA TYR A 152 0.78 -2.55 -8.01
C TYR A 152 1.09 -3.88 -7.30
N ASN A 153 0.12 -4.80 -7.33
CA ASN A 153 0.33 -6.18 -6.94
C ASN A 153 0.01 -7.10 -8.13
N PHE A 154 1.03 -7.74 -8.70
CA PHE A 154 0.88 -8.64 -9.86
C PHE A 154 0.44 -10.01 -9.40
N SER A 155 -0.86 -10.20 -9.22
CA SER A 155 -1.46 -11.42 -8.67
C SER A 155 -2.78 -11.75 -9.36
N ILE A 156 -2.98 -13.03 -9.67
CA ILE A 156 -4.27 -13.51 -10.19
C ILE A 156 -5.31 -13.55 -9.07
N ALA A 157 -4.96 -14.10 -7.91
CA ALA A 157 -5.88 -14.23 -6.79
C ALA A 157 -6.10 -12.90 -6.04
N GLY A 158 -5.11 -11.99 -6.06
CA GLY A 158 -5.14 -10.76 -5.28
C GLY A 158 -5.10 -11.02 -3.77
N VAL A 159 -5.59 -10.09 -2.98
CA VAL A 159 -5.69 -10.22 -1.53
C VAL A 159 -6.97 -10.96 -1.17
N ALA A 160 -6.86 -12.17 -0.64
CA ALA A 160 -8.00 -13.03 -0.35
C ALA A 160 -7.75 -13.88 0.91
N GLY A 161 -8.81 -14.43 1.49
CA GLY A 161 -8.73 -15.32 2.65
C GLY A 161 -8.60 -14.61 3.99
N ARG A 162 -8.79 -13.29 4.03
CA ARG A 162 -8.76 -12.53 5.28
C ARG A 162 -10.11 -12.53 5.97
N VAL A 163 -10.09 -12.49 7.30
CA VAL A 163 -11.27 -12.44 8.17
C VAL A 163 -11.14 -11.30 9.18
N LYS A 164 -12.27 -10.77 9.65
CA LYS A 164 -12.32 -9.80 10.75
C LYS A 164 -12.60 -10.49 12.07
N GLY A 165 -12.02 -9.97 13.14
CA GLY A 165 -12.26 -10.47 14.49
C GLY A 165 -11.66 -9.58 15.57
N LYS A 166 -11.93 -9.91 16.82
CA LYS A 166 -11.38 -9.25 18.00
C LYS A 166 -9.94 -9.69 18.25
N PHE A 167 -9.04 -9.31 17.35
CA PHE A 167 -7.68 -9.85 17.31
C PHE A 167 -6.65 -8.98 18.01
N ALA A 168 -6.91 -7.69 18.13
CA ALA A 168 -5.98 -6.75 18.71
C ALA A 168 -6.28 -6.49 20.21
N ARG A 169 -5.34 -5.85 20.90
CA ARG A 169 -5.40 -5.50 22.31
C ARG A 169 -6.73 -4.84 22.67
N GLY A 170 -7.34 -5.27 23.80
CA GLY A 170 -8.62 -4.74 24.28
C GLY A 170 -9.80 -5.12 23.39
N ASP A 171 -9.74 -6.29 22.75
CA ASP A 171 -10.76 -6.80 21.84
C ASP A 171 -11.04 -5.87 20.63
N ALA A 172 -10.08 -5.05 20.24
CA ALA A 172 -10.21 -4.21 19.05
C ALA A 172 -10.36 -5.07 17.79
N GLU A 173 -11.31 -4.71 16.93
CA GLU A 173 -11.50 -5.40 15.67
C GLU A 173 -10.31 -5.14 14.75
N ALA A 174 -9.77 -6.21 14.20
CA ALA A 174 -8.69 -6.18 13.23
C ALA A 174 -8.88 -7.29 12.20
N VAL A 175 -8.04 -7.31 11.19
CA VAL A 175 -8.03 -8.34 10.16
C VAL A 175 -6.97 -9.40 10.49
N GLY A 176 -7.17 -10.58 9.98
CA GLY A 176 -6.22 -11.69 10.07
C GLY A 176 -6.56 -12.78 9.09
N MET A 177 -5.85 -13.88 9.19
CA MET A 177 -6.09 -15.10 8.43
C MET A 177 -6.13 -16.29 9.38
N ASP A 178 -7.12 -17.18 9.20
CA ASP A 178 -7.34 -18.35 10.05
C ASP A 178 -7.42 -19.62 9.21
N GLY A 179 -6.38 -19.87 8.43
CA GLY A 179 -6.24 -21.04 7.58
C GLY A 179 -6.10 -20.69 6.09
N PRO A 180 -5.64 -21.66 5.28
CA PRO A 180 -5.46 -21.47 3.84
C PRO A 180 -6.81 -21.27 3.13
N LEU A 181 -6.80 -20.54 2.01
CA LEU A 181 -7.94 -20.43 1.11
C LEU A 181 -7.64 -21.23 -0.16
N ASP A 182 -8.13 -22.47 -0.19
CA ASP A 182 -7.89 -23.42 -1.30
C ASP A 182 -9.02 -23.42 -2.35
N LYS A 183 -10.20 -22.86 -2.03
CA LYS A 183 -11.33 -22.80 -2.96
C LYS A 183 -10.93 -22.05 -4.23
N PRO A 184 -10.98 -22.70 -5.41
CA PRO A 184 -10.53 -22.08 -6.66
C PRO A 184 -11.19 -20.76 -6.98
N LEU A 185 -10.48 -19.91 -7.71
CA LEU A 185 -10.97 -18.63 -8.16
C LEU A 185 -12.08 -18.82 -9.24
N PRO A 186 -13.30 -18.31 -9.06
CA PRO A 186 -14.35 -18.45 -10.07
C PRO A 186 -14.01 -17.72 -11.37
N ASN A 187 -14.53 -18.21 -12.50
CA ASN A 187 -14.48 -17.47 -13.75
C ASN A 187 -15.08 -16.07 -13.63
N GLY A 188 -14.52 -15.12 -14.34
CA GLY A 188 -14.94 -13.71 -14.26
C GLY A 188 -14.38 -12.92 -13.09
N MET A 189 -13.54 -13.54 -12.29
CA MET A 189 -12.81 -12.90 -11.18
C MET A 189 -11.31 -12.88 -11.45
N VAL A 190 -10.67 -11.81 -11.02
CA VAL A 190 -9.24 -11.66 -10.90
C VAL A 190 -8.96 -10.63 -9.81
N TRP A 191 -7.84 -10.77 -9.13
CA TRP A 191 -7.44 -9.82 -8.08
C TRP A 191 -8.52 -9.61 -7.00
N ASN A 192 -9.21 -10.72 -6.63
CA ASN A 192 -10.34 -10.78 -5.70
C ASN A 192 -11.52 -9.85 -6.02
N MET A 193 -11.68 -9.45 -7.30
CA MET A 193 -12.79 -8.64 -7.79
C MET A 193 -13.44 -9.27 -9.02
N VAL A 194 -14.73 -9.01 -9.21
CA VAL A 194 -15.51 -9.51 -10.35
C VAL A 194 -15.40 -8.53 -11.52
N TYR A 195 -14.67 -8.90 -12.58
CA TYR A 195 -14.60 -8.12 -13.82
C TYR A 195 -15.65 -8.52 -14.87
N ASN A 196 -16.18 -9.74 -14.75
CA ASN A 196 -17.24 -10.25 -15.64
C ASN A 196 -18.28 -11.05 -14.85
N LYS A 197 -19.38 -10.41 -14.49
CA LYS A 197 -20.50 -11.05 -13.78
C LYS A 197 -21.27 -12.08 -14.61
N ASN A 198 -21.08 -12.07 -15.94
CA ASN A 198 -21.75 -12.97 -16.89
C ASN A 198 -20.81 -14.07 -17.37
N ALA A 199 -19.69 -14.31 -16.72
CA ALA A 199 -18.78 -15.38 -17.06
C ALA A 199 -19.47 -16.75 -16.95
N ALA A 200 -19.11 -17.67 -17.84
CA ALA A 200 -19.61 -19.05 -17.76
C ALA A 200 -19.22 -19.68 -16.39
N PRO A 201 -20.08 -20.55 -15.83
CA PRO A 201 -19.74 -21.28 -14.62
C PRO A 201 -18.41 -22.04 -14.75
N GLY A 202 -17.67 -22.14 -13.65
CA GLY A 202 -16.36 -22.80 -13.60
C GLY A 202 -15.33 -21.95 -12.87
N ASN A 203 -14.09 -22.35 -12.97
CA ASN A 203 -12.98 -21.73 -12.28
C ASN A 203 -11.92 -21.24 -13.27
N VAL A 204 -11.21 -20.21 -12.90
CA VAL A 204 -10.02 -19.74 -13.61
C VAL A 204 -8.99 -20.87 -13.60
N PRO A 205 -8.47 -21.30 -14.77
CA PRO A 205 -7.42 -22.31 -14.82
C PRO A 205 -6.20 -21.90 -14.00
N SER A 206 -5.64 -22.82 -13.23
CA SER A 206 -4.40 -22.56 -12.48
C SER A 206 -3.26 -22.30 -13.46
N ALA A 207 -2.54 -21.20 -13.23
CA ALA A 207 -1.26 -20.99 -13.88
C ALA A 207 -0.16 -21.77 -13.14
N THR A 208 0.99 -21.99 -13.80
CA THR A 208 2.20 -22.39 -13.08
C THR A 208 2.97 -21.17 -12.57
N PRO A 209 3.84 -21.31 -11.56
CA PRO A 209 4.70 -20.21 -11.13
C PRO A 209 5.52 -19.61 -12.29
N GLU A 210 6.06 -20.44 -13.19
CA GLU A 210 6.85 -20.01 -14.34
C GLU A 210 6.02 -19.19 -15.32
N GLN A 211 4.77 -19.60 -15.57
CA GLN A 211 3.84 -18.84 -16.41
C GLN A 211 3.56 -17.46 -15.82
N LEU A 212 3.32 -17.37 -14.49
CA LEU A 212 3.03 -16.10 -13.85
C LEU A 212 4.26 -15.19 -13.83
N TRP A 213 5.46 -15.73 -13.59
CA TRP A 213 6.72 -14.98 -13.72
C TRP A 213 6.97 -14.49 -15.15
N SER A 214 6.61 -15.29 -16.16
CA SER A 214 6.71 -14.89 -17.58
C SER A 214 5.73 -13.74 -17.90
N ARG A 215 4.51 -13.77 -17.37
CA ARG A 215 3.53 -12.67 -17.51
C ARG A 215 4.01 -11.39 -16.83
N LEU A 216 4.61 -11.50 -15.64
CA LEU A 216 5.23 -10.34 -14.98
C LEU A 216 6.38 -9.77 -15.80
N ARG A 217 7.25 -10.62 -16.37
CA ARG A 217 8.32 -10.15 -17.26
C ARG A 217 7.76 -9.36 -18.44
N PHE A 218 6.76 -9.89 -19.12
CA PHE A 218 6.07 -9.18 -20.22
C PHE A 218 5.53 -7.82 -19.76
N PHE A 219 4.83 -7.79 -18.62
CA PHE A 219 4.32 -6.55 -18.03
C PHE A 219 5.45 -5.52 -17.77
N LEU A 220 6.54 -5.94 -17.15
CA LEU A 220 7.67 -5.05 -16.85
C LEU A 220 8.40 -4.59 -18.11
N ASP A 221 8.58 -5.48 -19.09
CA ASP A 221 9.22 -5.14 -20.38
C ASP A 221 8.44 -4.06 -21.13
N GLU A 222 7.12 -4.09 -21.04
CA GLU A 222 6.22 -3.13 -21.69
C GLU A 222 6.06 -1.82 -20.89
N LEU A 223 5.95 -1.88 -19.56
CA LEU A 223 5.60 -0.71 -18.75
C LEU A 223 6.80 0.05 -18.20
N VAL A 224 7.92 -0.60 -17.91
CA VAL A 224 9.09 0.10 -17.34
C VAL A 224 9.63 1.19 -18.27
N PRO A 225 9.77 0.99 -19.59
CA PRO A 225 10.19 2.08 -20.48
C PRO A 225 9.23 3.28 -20.46
N VAL A 226 7.92 3.04 -20.39
CA VAL A 226 6.91 4.09 -20.30
C VAL A 226 6.97 4.81 -18.95
N ALA A 227 7.23 4.09 -17.88
CA ALA A 227 7.40 4.65 -16.54
C ALA A 227 8.67 5.54 -16.48
N GLU A 228 9.77 5.12 -17.13
CA GLU A 228 10.98 5.92 -17.27
C GLU A 228 10.70 7.23 -18.02
N GLU A 229 10.02 7.15 -19.17
CA GLU A 229 9.62 8.31 -19.97
C GLU A 229 8.71 9.27 -19.16
N ALA A 230 7.72 8.72 -18.44
CA ALA A 230 6.75 9.48 -17.66
C ALA A 230 7.30 10.00 -16.31
N GLY A 231 8.49 9.56 -15.89
CA GLY A 231 9.05 9.90 -14.59
C GLY A 231 8.34 9.22 -13.40
N VAL A 232 7.62 8.12 -13.66
CA VAL A 232 6.88 7.35 -12.66
C VAL A 232 7.67 6.14 -12.20
N THR A 233 7.68 5.84 -10.91
CA THR A 233 8.24 4.60 -10.36
C THR A 233 7.13 3.58 -10.20
N LEU A 234 7.26 2.42 -10.83
CA LEU A 234 6.41 1.26 -10.61
C LEU A 234 6.86 0.56 -9.33
N ALA A 235 5.96 0.41 -8.37
CA ALA A 235 6.27 -0.13 -7.05
C ALA A 235 5.46 -1.41 -6.79
N ALA A 236 6.16 -2.55 -6.74
CA ALA A 236 5.52 -3.85 -6.54
C ALA A 236 5.27 -4.13 -5.05
N HIS A 237 4.01 -4.41 -4.70
CA HIS A 237 3.60 -4.95 -3.41
C HIS A 237 3.90 -6.45 -3.34
N PRO A 238 4.33 -6.99 -2.19
CA PRO A 238 4.42 -8.44 -2.00
C PRO A 238 3.04 -9.09 -2.08
N ASP A 239 3.00 -10.40 -2.30
CA ASP A 239 1.73 -11.11 -2.27
C ASP A 239 1.17 -11.19 -0.84
N ASP A 240 -0.07 -10.77 -0.67
CA ASP A 240 -0.79 -10.78 0.60
C ASP A 240 -2.11 -11.57 0.43
N PRO A 241 -2.36 -12.61 1.23
CA PRO A 241 -1.42 -13.25 2.18
C PRO A 241 -0.25 -13.95 1.48
N PRO A 242 0.95 -13.98 2.13
CA PRO A 242 2.16 -14.51 1.51
C PRO A 242 2.25 -16.03 1.61
N LEU A 243 1.44 -16.70 0.81
CA LEU A 243 1.43 -18.14 0.61
C LEU A 243 1.88 -18.47 -0.80
N GLU A 244 2.45 -19.65 -1.02
CA GLU A 244 2.88 -20.09 -2.34
C GLU A 244 1.74 -20.18 -3.34
N PHE A 245 0.57 -20.59 -2.85
CA PHE A 245 -0.68 -20.65 -3.62
C PHE A 245 -1.84 -20.09 -2.80
N VAL A 246 -2.74 -19.36 -3.48
CA VAL A 246 -4.02 -18.91 -2.93
C VAL A 246 -5.08 -19.09 -4.01
N ARG A 247 -6.22 -19.67 -3.67
CA ARG A 247 -7.33 -19.94 -4.61
C ARG A 247 -6.89 -20.72 -5.85
N ALA A 248 -6.03 -21.70 -5.67
CA ALA A 248 -5.41 -22.51 -6.72
C ALA A 248 -4.57 -21.70 -7.74
N GLN A 249 -4.15 -20.49 -7.40
CA GLN A 249 -3.26 -19.67 -8.23
C GLN A 249 -1.91 -19.48 -7.55
N PRO A 250 -0.79 -19.53 -8.28
CA PRO A 250 0.54 -19.28 -7.74
C PRO A 250 0.71 -17.82 -7.35
N ARG A 251 1.68 -17.59 -6.46
CA ARG A 251 2.09 -16.26 -6.01
C ARG A 251 3.53 -15.98 -6.43
N LEU A 252 3.89 -14.73 -6.61
CA LEU A 252 5.23 -14.33 -7.07
C LEU A 252 6.14 -13.98 -5.91
N VAL A 253 5.73 -13.06 -5.04
CA VAL A 253 6.54 -12.57 -3.94
C VAL A 253 5.88 -12.96 -2.61
N TRP A 254 5.97 -14.22 -2.28
CA TRP A 254 5.48 -14.80 -1.04
C TRP A 254 6.59 -15.12 -0.02
N GLN A 255 7.87 -14.82 -0.41
CA GLN A 255 9.05 -14.84 0.45
C GLN A 255 9.95 -13.65 0.14
N PRO A 256 10.72 -13.11 1.12
CA PRO A 256 11.44 -11.85 0.94
C PRO A 256 12.47 -11.86 -0.18
N GLN A 257 13.17 -13.01 -0.41
CA GLN A 257 14.18 -13.13 -1.46
C GLN A 257 13.59 -13.04 -2.88
N LEU A 258 12.28 -13.29 -3.04
CA LEU A 258 11.62 -13.22 -4.34
C LEU A 258 11.48 -11.79 -4.87
N PHE A 259 11.59 -10.79 -3.99
CA PHE A 259 11.73 -9.39 -4.42
C PHE A 259 12.97 -9.17 -5.29
N GLN A 260 14.11 -9.84 -4.97
CA GLN A 260 15.31 -9.72 -5.79
C GLN A 260 15.05 -10.25 -7.20
N LYS A 261 14.39 -11.40 -7.31
CA LYS A 261 14.00 -11.93 -8.63
C LYS A 261 13.12 -10.93 -9.40
N LEU A 262 12.18 -10.25 -8.75
CA LEU A 262 11.31 -9.27 -9.39
C LEU A 262 12.10 -8.07 -9.91
N VAL A 263 12.97 -7.48 -9.10
CA VAL A 263 13.74 -6.29 -9.52
C VAL A 263 14.79 -6.61 -10.58
N ASP A 264 15.29 -7.85 -10.60
CA ASP A 264 16.26 -8.33 -11.59
C ASP A 264 15.62 -8.69 -12.95
N LEU A 265 14.29 -8.91 -12.99
CA LEU A 265 13.59 -9.15 -14.26
C LEU A 265 13.74 -7.99 -15.23
N LYS A 266 13.71 -6.77 -14.73
CA LYS A 266 13.87 -5.54 -15.51
C LYS A 266 14.65 -4.51 -14.69
N PRO A 267 15.98 -4.54 -14.71
CA PRO A 267 16.78 -3.57 -13.97
C PRO A 267 16.50 -2.14 -14.43
N SER A 268 15.98 -1.34 -13.52
CA SER A 268 15.65 0.07 -13.74
C SER A 268 15.47 0.76 -12.38
N PRO A 269 15.79 2.05 -12.24
CA PRO A 269 15.41 2.83 -11.06
C PRO A 269 13.89 3.01 -10.94
N ARG A 270 13.13 2.76 -12.02
CA ARG A 270 11.67 2.83 -12.06
C ARG A 270 10.97 1.49 -11.81
N ASN A 271 11.72 0.41 -11.61
CA ASN A 271 11.25 -0.87 -11.12
C ASN A 271 11.65 -1.02 -9.64
N ALA A 272 10.72 -0.80 -8.74
CA ALA A 272 10.95 -0.70 -7.31
C ALA A 272 9.86 -1.43 -6.51
N LEU A 273 9.85 -1.25 -5.20
CA LEU A 273 9.02 -2.01 -4.27
C LEU A 273 8.10 -1.07 -3.47
N GLU A 274 6.85 -1.42 -3.40
CA GLU A 274 5.91 -1.04 -2.36
C GLU A 274 6.13 -2.00 -1.19
N PHE A 275 6.84 -1.53 -0.18
CA PHE A 275 7.41 -2.40 0.84
C PHE A 275 6.47 -2.54 2.04
N CYS A 276 5.65 -3.59 2.06
CA CYS A 276 4.74 -3.85 3.15
C CYS A 276 5.41 -4.66 4.26
N VAL A 277 5.76 -3.99 5.35
CA VAL A 277 6.42 -4.60 6.52
C VAL A 277 5.55 -5.67 7.16
N GLY A 278 4.24 -5.44 7.27
CA GLY A 278 3.30 -6.41 7.82
C GLY A 278 3.27 -7.70 7.00
N THR A 279 3.09 -7.60 5.69
CA THR A 279 3.07 -8.77 4.80
C THR A 279 4.39 -9.55 4.86
N ILE A 280 5.54 -8.85 4.89
CA ILE A 280 6.84 -9.53 5.00
C ILE A 280 6.99 -10.23 6.35
N ALA A 281 6.48 -9.63 7.42
CA ALA A 281 6.47 -10.25 8.75
C ALA A 281 5.58 -11.52 8.82
N GLU A 282 4.54 -11.60 7.99
CA GLU A 282 3.66 -12.77 7.86
C GLU A 282 4.29 -13.93 7.07
N MET A 283 5.34 -13.69 6.29
CA MET A 283 6.01 -14.71 5.49
C MET A 283 6.57 -15.82 6.38
N LYS A 284 6.43 -17.05 5.94
CA LYS A 284 6.86 -18.24 6.70
C LYS A 284 8.35 -18.20 7.02
N ASP A 285 9.15 -17.91 6.01
CA ASP A 285 10.60 -17.87 6.07
C ASP A 285 11.12 -16.45 5.87
N GLY A 286 12.33 -16.19 6.29
CA GLY A 286 12.98 -14.89 6.17
C GLY A 286 12.76 -13.99 7.39
N ASP A 287 13.54 -12.95 7.44
CA ASP A 287 13.54 -11.94 8.49
C ASP A 287 13.15 -10.58 7.91
N VAL A 288 12.20 -9.89 8.53
CA VAL A 288 11.71 -8.59 8.07
C VAL A 288 12.81 -7.52 8.13
N TYR A 289 13.72 -7.60 9.10
CA TYR A 289 14.79 -6.61 9.27
C TYR A 289 15.87 -6.80 8.21
N ASP A 290 16.22 -8.05 7.88
CA ASP A 290 17.14 -8.37 6.78
C ASP A 290 16.57 -7.91 5.44
N ALA A 291 15.26 -8.06 5.23
CA ALA A 291 14.60 -7.58 4.03
C ALA A 291 14.63 -6.04 3.94
N VAL A 292 14.28 -5.34 5.02
CA VAL A 292 14.35 -3.86 5.08
C VAL A 292 15.78 -3.39 4.79
N GLU A 293 16.78 -3.97 5.47
CA GLU A 293 18.20 -3.61 5.28
C GLU A 293 18.63 -3.83 3.83
N THR A 294 18.30 -5.00 3.26
CA THR A 294 18.71 -5.40 1.91
C THR A 294 18.15 -4.44 0.86
N TYR A 295 16.84 -4.21 0.85
CA TYR A 295 16.20 -3.46 -0.23
C TYR A 295 16.27 -1.95 -0.05
N SER A 296 16.35 -1.43 1.17
CA SER A 296 16.63 -0.01 1.40
C SER A 296 18.05 0.36 0.99
N ARG A 297 19.06 -0.49 1.28
CA ARG A 297 20.44 -0.29 0.85
C ARG A 297 20.60 -0.30 -0.67
N GLN A 298 19.80 -1.09 -1.38
CA GLN A 298 19.77 -1.11 -2.83
C GLN A 298 18.99 0.09 -3.44
N ASN A 299 18.40 0.95 -2.60
CA ASN A 299 17.51 2.03 -3.05
C ASN A 299 16.34 1.52 -3.92
N LYS A 300 15.77 0.35 -3.53
CA LYS A 300 14.67 -0.29 -4.24
C LYS A 300 13.31 -0.09 -3.58
N ILE A 301 13.24 0.53 -2.42
CA ILE A 301 11.97 0.83 -1.73
C ILE A 301 11.45 2.18 -2.21
N ALA A 302 10.27 2.20 -2.84
CA ALA A 302 9.62 3.43 -3.27
C ALA A 302 8.82 4.08 -2.13
N TYR A 303 8.02 3.31 -1.41
CA TYR A 303 7.31 3.71 -0.19
C TYR A 303 7.04 2.50 0.70
N VAL A 304 6.65 2.72 1.94
CA VAL A 304 6.56 1.68 2.97
C VAL A 304 5.19 1.67 3.62
N HIS A 305 4.59 0.48 3.69
CA HIS A 305 3.47 0.18 4.55
C HIS A 305 3.96 -0.31 5.91
N LEU A 306 3.55 0.37 6.97
CA LEU A 306 3.90 0.04 8.35
C LEU A 306 2.65 -0.40 9.11
N ARG A 307 2.37 -1.68 9.12
CA ARG A 307 1.43 -2.33 10.03
C ARG A 307 2.14 -3.42 10.83
N ASN A 308 1.58 -3.80 11.95
CA ASN A 308 2.12 -4.85 12.79
C ASN A 308 1.19 -6.05 12.86
N VAL A 309 1.77 -7.23 13.03
CA VAL A 309 1.07 -8.51 13.01
C VAL A 309 1.62 -9.44 14.06
N ARG A 310 0.85 -10.47 14.42
CA ARG A 310 1.29 -11.65 15.16
C ARG A 310 1.01 -12.90 14.37
N GLY A 311 2.03 -13.77 14.31
CA GLY A 311 1.96 -15.04 13.60
C GLY A 311 2.36 -14.95 12.14
N LYS A 312 2.22 -16.07 11.45
CA LYS A 312 2.66 -16.28 10.07
C LYS A 312 1.49 -16.81 9.25
N ALA A 313 1.45 -16.47 7.95
CA ALA A 313 0.47 -17.06 7.05
C ALA A 313 0.59 -18.58 7.05
N PRO A 314 -0.53 -19.32 7.07
CA PRO A 314 -1.91 -18.87 6.97
C PRO A 314 -2.62 -18.57 8.31
N PHE A 315 -1.90 -18.40 9.41
CA PHE A 315 -2.45 -18.09 10.74
C PHE A 315 -1.79 -16.86 11.32
N TYR A 316 -2.35 -15.68 11.05
CA TYR A 316 -1.85 -14.43 11.60
C TYR A 316 -2.99 -13.48 11.97
N LYS A 317 -2.68 -12.49 12.78
CA LYS A 317 -3.59 -11.43 13.21
C LYS A 317 -2.90 -10.08 13.10
N GLU A 318 -3.57 -9.09 12.52
CA GLU A 318 -3.12 -7.70 12.58
C GLU A 318 -3.33 -7.15 13.99
N THR A 319 -2.41 -6.29 14.43
CA THR A 319 -2.38 -5.73 15.79
C THR A 319 -2.17 -4.22 15.73
N PHE A 320 -2.17 -3.55 16.87
CA PHE A 320 -1.71 -2.17 16.92
C PHE A 320 -0.24 -2.08 16.51
N ILE A 321 0.14 -0.94 15.96
CA ILE A 321 1.49 -0.73 15.40
C ILE A 321 2.62 -0.96 16.41
N ASP A 322 2.34 -0.75 17.70
CA ASP A 322 3.27 -0.93 18.82
C ASP A 322 3.21 -2.33 19.46
N ASP A 323 2.30 -3.20 19.02
CA ASP A 323 1.95 -4.44 19.72
C ASP A 323 1.88 -5.66 18.79
N GLY A 324 2.99 -6.04 18.20
CA GLY A 324 3.09 -7.20 17.31
C GLY A 324 4.49 -7.82 17.34
N ASP A 325 4.76 -8.66 16.36
CA ASP A 325 6.04 -9.37 16.24
C ASP A 325 7.16 -8.49 15.66
N VAL A 326 6.82 -7.27 15.17
CA VAL A 326 7.76 -6.34 14.57
C VAL A 326 8.06 -5.16 15.51
N ASP A 327 9.35 -4.93 15.80
CA ASP A 327 9.83 -3.65 16.34
C ASP A 327 9.87 -2.61 15.21
N VAL A 328 8.79 -1.84 15.08
CA VAL A 328 8.66 -0.81 14.04
C VAL A 328 9.74 0.27 14.17
N LEU A 329 10.14 0.62 15.39
CA LEU A 329 11.22 1.61 15.59
C LEU A 329 12.57 1.08 15.08
N ARG A 330 12.82 -0.22 15.15
CA ARG A 330 13.99 -0.86 14.55
C ARG A 330 13.93 -0.77 13.02
N VAL A 331 12.75 -0.98 12.41
CA VAL A 331 12.55 -0.78 10.97
C VAL A 331 12.89 0.65 10.57
N LEU A 332 12.38 1.65 11.29
CA LEU A 332 12.69 3.06 11.02
C LEU A 332 14.20 3.36 11.11
N ARG A 333 14.91 2.74 12.05
CA ARG A 333 16.39 2.89 12.17
C ARG A 333 17.12 2.33 10.94
N PHE A 334 16.71 1.18 10.39
CA PHE A 334 17.30 0.65 9.14
C PHE A 334 17.03 1.57 7.94
N LEU A 335 15.82 2.05 7.80
CA LEU A 335 15.46 2.99 6.73
C LEU A 335 16.27 4.29 6.82
N GLN A 336 16.44 4.84 8.04
CA GLN A 336 17.27 6.02 8.26
C GLN A 336 18.75 5.77 7.93
N LYS A 337 19.32 4.67 8.43
CA LYS A 337 20.70 4.26 8.17
C LYS A 337 21.00 4.20 6.67
N ASN A 338 20.06 3.69 5.89
CA ASN A 338 20.19 3.55 4.45
C ASN A 338 19.64 4.76 3.65
N GLN A 339 19.39 5.88 4.34
CA GLN A 339 19.01 7.17 3.77
C GLN A 339 17.70 7.11 2.94
N PHE A 340 16.76 6.27 3.35
CA PHE A 340 15.44 6.25 2.73
C PHE A 340 14.73 7.60 2.94
N THR A 341 14.16 8.15 1.87
CA THR A 341 13.49 9.45 1.85
C THR A 341 12.03 9.39 1.39
N GLY A 342 11.52 8.18 1.17
CA GLY A 342 10.15 7.95 0.70
C GLY A 342 9.10 8.14 1.80
N VAL A 343 7.87 7.85 1.45
CA VAL A 343 6.71 7.95 2.34
C VAL A 343 6.54 6.67 3.17
N LEU A 344 6.18 6.86 4.43
CA LEU A 344 5.73 5.83 5.35
C LEU A 344 4.24 6.03 5.60
N ILE A 345 3.43 5.00 5.40
CA ILE A 345 2.00 5.02 5.75
C ILE A 345 1.68 3.91 6.74
N PRO A 346 0.78 4.13 7.73
CA PRO A 346 0.13 3.02 8.42
C PRO A 346 -0.85 2.39 7.43
N ASP A 347 -0.58 1.18 7.00
CA ASP A 347 -1.41 0.46 6.03
C ASP A 347 -2.82 0.24 6.58
N HIS A 348 -2.92 -0.54 7.64
CA HIS A 348 -4.15 -0.77 8.40
C HIS A 348 -3.93 -0.48 9.88
N ALA A 349 -5.02 -0.25 10.61
CA ALA A 349 -5.02 -0.13 12.06
C ALA A 349 -6.25 -0.80 12.66
N PRO A 350 -6.15 -1.43 13.83
CA PRO A 350 -7.31 -1.94 14.55
C PRO A 350 -8.34 -0.85 14.81
N GLN A 351 -9.62 -1.21 14.76
CA GLN A 351 -10.75 -0.32 15.02
C GLN A 351 -10.89 -0.05 16.51
N MET A 352 -10.79 1.20 16.92
CA MET A 352 -10.92 1.57 18.33
C MET A 352 -12.39 1.72 18.77
N SER A 353 -12.64 1.44 20.04
CA SER A 353 -13.98 1.54 20.65
C SER A 353 -14.39 3.01 20.87
N CYS A 354 -14.80 3.70 19.82
CA CYS A 354 -15.30 5.07 19.86
C CYS A 354 -16.23 5.34 18.65
N ALA A 355 -16.78 6.53 18.55
CA ALA A 355 -17.69 6.92 17.46
C ALA A 355 -17.03 6.98 16.09
N ALA A 356 -15.69 7.10 16.01
CA ALA A 356 -14.91 7.15 14.77
C ALA A 356 -13.76 6.12 14.84
N PRO A 357 -14.04 4.81 14.78
CA PRO A 357 -13.07 3.74 15.05
C PRO A 357 -11.85 3.79 14.16
N TRP A 358 -12.05 4.00 12.85
CA TRP A 358 -10.99 4.11 11.86
C TRP A 358 -10.08 5.32 12.13
N HIS A 359 -10.67 6.50 12.35
CA HIS A 359 -9.92 7.72 12.62
C HIS A 359 -9.06 7.58 13.89
N ALA A 360 -9.61 7.01 14.94
CA ALA A 360 -8.87 6.81 16.19
C ALA A 360 -7.70 5.83 16.02
N GLY A 361 -7.91 4.71 15.33
CA GLY A 361 -6.87 3.73 15.03
C GLY A 361 -5.75 4.32 14.18
N MET A 362 -6.11 5.04 13.11
CA MET A 362 -5.13 5.70 12.25
C MET A 362 -4.39 6.83 12.97
N ALA A 363 -5.08 7.65 13.77
CA ALA A 363 -4.44 8.71 14.57
C ALA A 363 -3.41 8.13 15.55
N TYR A 364 -3.73 7.00 16.18
CA TYR A 364 -2.81 6.30 17.06
C TYR A 364 -1.55 5.84 16.31
N ALA A 365 -1.73 5.16 15.18
CA ALA A 365 -0.62 4.67 14.36
C ALA A 365 0.25 5.83 13.84
N LEU A 366 -0.36 6.89 13.32
CA LEU A 366 0.34 8.08 12.83
C LEU A 366 1.08 8.81 13.96
N GLY A 367 0.48 8.90 15.14
CA GLY A 367 1.13 9.48 16.34
C GLY A 367 2.37 8.71 16.75
N PHE A 368 2.30 7.38 16.77
CA PHE A 368 3.42 6.50 17.07
C PHE A 368 4.56 6.66 16.04
N LEU A 369 4.24 6.63 14.75
CA LEU A 369 5.23 6.82 13.68
C LEU A 369 5.88 8.20 13.75
N ARG A 370 5.08 9.25 13.97
CA ARG A 370 5.59 10.61 14.12
C ARG A 370 6.55 10.76 15.33
N ALA A 371 6.22 10.15 16.46
CA ALA A 371 7.09 10.12 17.62
C ALA A 371 8.40 9.37 17.31
N GLY A 372 8.31 8.20 16.66
CA GLY A 372 9.46 7.43 16.20
C GLY A 372 10.38 8.24 15.30
N LEU A 373 9.82 8.93 14.30
CA LEU A 373 10.59 9.79 13.40
C LEU A 373 11.31 10.92 14.14
N LYS A 374 10.68 11.55 15.12
CA LYS A 374 11.31 12.60 15.93
C LYS A 374 12.52 12.08 16.73
N THR A 375 12.44 10.89 17.30
CA THR A 375 13.56 10.31 18.07
C THR A 375 14.79 10.01 17.21
N LEU A 376 14.60 9.84 15.90
CA LEU A 376 15.70 9.61 14.95
C LEU A 376 16.43 10.90 14.56
N GLU A 377 15.81 12.07 14.71
CA GLU A 377 16.41 13.36 14.36
C GLU A 377 17.30 13.92 15.47
N GLU A 378 17.09 13.50 16.71
CA GLU A 378 17.82 13.98 17.87
C GLU A 378 19.19 13.32 18.04
N ARG A 379 19.55 12.38 17.17
CA ARG A 379 20.85 11.66 17.16
C ARG A 379 21.66 12.01 15.92
#